data_89a4aa4ae3cc8632f00c8fc88911629e
#
_entry.id   89a4aa4ae3cc8632f00c8fc88911629e
#
_cell.length_a   1.000
_cell.length_b   1.000
_cell.length_c   1.000
_cell.angle_alpha   90.00
_cell.angle_beta   90.00
_cell.angle_gamma   90.00
#
_symmetry.space_group_name_H-M   'P 1'
#
loop_
_entity.id
_entity.type
_entity.pdbx_description
1 polymer ?
#
loop_
_entity_poly.entity_id
_entity_poly.type
_entity_poly.pdbx_seq_one_letter_code
_entity_poly.pdbx_strand_id
1 'polypeptide(L)'
;MISMGSRPDIIKDASEALEQVRDKGIIVMQGWYDKDIKECHVTLWDLGETDDNFSDDDAEGTTFSVQVTIFSKDDEVELAGEIKSLMKQHGFSFEGRNGDDSKPEDGIYMKAQRFSKYYESEEKS
;
A
#
# COMPACT_ATOMS: atom_id res chain seq x y z
N MET A 1 27.20 -9.46 -2.16
CA MET A 1 26.75 -9.52 -1.82
C MET A 1 25.94 -9.42 -1.64
N ILE A 2 25.78 -9.35 -1.45
CA ILE A 2 25.17 -9.40 -1.26
C ILE A 2 24.23 -9.14 -1.18
N SER A 3 23.80 -9.06 -1.53
CA SER A 3 22.89 -8.79 -1.40
C SER A 3 22.16 -9.26 -0.64
N MET A 4 22.40 -9.67 -0.27
CA MET A 4 21.92 -10.10 0.44
C MET A 4 21.19 -9.61 1.12
N GLY A 5 20.94 -9.76 1.41
CA GLY A 5 20.13 -9.30 2.31
C GLY A 5 19.25 -8.24 2.03
N SER A 6 18.93 -8.02 0.89
CA SER A 6 18.05 -6.96 0.65
C SER A 6 16.68 -7.39 1.02
N ARG A 7 16.03 -6.66 1.88
CA ARG A 7 14.69 -6.93 2.25
C ARG A 7 13.76 -6.43 1.19
N PRO A 8 12.62 -7.06 1.01
CA PRO A 8 11.61 -6.54 0.13
C PRO A 8 11.17 -5.17 0.63
N ASP A 9 10.89 -4.29 -0.29
CA ASP A 9 10.45 -2.95 0.06
C ASP A 9 9.02 -2.81 -0.41
N ILE A 10 8.08 -3.02 0.49
CA ILE A 10 6.68 -3.01 0.11
C ILE A 10 6.22 -1.62 -0.31
N ILE A 11 6.83 -0.59 0.25
CA ILE A 11 6.46 0.77 -0.13
C ILE A 11 6.90 1.05 -1.56
N LYS A 12 8.10 0.59 -1.92
CA LYS A 12 8.57 0.78 -3.28
C LYS A 12 7.70 -0.01 -4.25
N ASP A 13 7.36 -1.24 -3.91
CA ASP A 13 6.51 -2.06 -4.79
C ASP A 13 5.14 -1.45 -4.94
N ALA A 14 4.55 -0.95 -3.86
CA ALA A 14 3.25 -0.32 -3.93
C ALA A 14 3.32 0.96 -4.75
N SER A 15 4.39 1.71 -4.56
CA SER A 15 4.56 2.96 -5.30
C SER A 15 4.67 2.68 -6.81
N GLU A 16 5.39 1.62 -7.17
CA GLU A 16 5.51 1.26 -8.57
C GLU A 16 4.17 0.78 -9.14
N ALA A 17 3.41 0.07 -8.33
CA ALA A 17 2.10 -0.40 -8.77
C ALA A 17 1.19 0.78 -9.10
N LEU A 18 1.39 1.90 -8.44
CA LEU A 18 0.53 3.05 -8.61
C LEU A 18 1.11 4.12 -9.56
N GLU A 19 2.03 3.70 -10.41
CA GLU A 19 2.63 4.65 -11.33
C GLU A 19 1.61 5.32 -12.23
N GLN A 20 0.60 4.58 -12.64
CA GLN A 20 -0.44 5.15 -13.50
C GLN A 20 -1.25 6.22 -12.76
N VAL A 21 -1.34 6.11 -11.46
CA VAL A 21 -2.02 7.13 -10.67
C VAL A 21 -1.20 8.42 -10.70
N ARG A 22 0.12 8.28 -10.58
CA ARG A 22 0.99 9.46 -10.65
C ARG A 22 0.95 10.07 -12.03
N ASP A 23 0.80 9.26 -13.06
CA ASP A 23 0.75 9.77 -14.43
C ASP A 23 -0.45 10.68 -14.66
N LYS A 24 -1.46 10.57 -13.82
CA LYS A 24 -2.61 11.45 -13.91
C LYS A 24 -2.39 12.76 -13.16
N GLY A 25 -1.22 12.94 -12.57
CA GLY A 25 -0.95 14.14 -11.82
C GLY A 25 -1.29 14.03 -10.34
N ILE A 26 -1.61 12.85 -9.86
CA ILE A 26 -1.97 12.67 -8.46
C ILE A 26 -0.72 12.31 -7.68
N ILE A 27 -0.50 12.98 -6.57
CA ILE A 27 0.67 12.75 -5.74
C ILE A 27 0.51 11.43 -5.01
N VAL A 28 1.53 10.57 -5.07
CA VAL A 28 1.57 9.33 -4.31
C VAL A 28 2.83 9.40 -3.46
N MET A 29 2.69 9.39 -2.16
CA MET A 29 3.80 9.60 -1.26
C MET A 29 3.73 8.65 -0.08
N GLN A 30 4.85 8.43 0.58
CA GLN A 30 4.88 7.64 1.78
C GLN A 30 4.55 8.55 2.96
N GLY A 31 3.77 8.04 3.90
CA GLY A 31 3.45 8.80 5.10
C GLY A 31 1.98 8.87 5.34
N TRP A 32 1.57 9.89 6.03
CA TRP A 32 0.17 10.07 6.39
C TRP A 32 -0.33 11.36 5.75
N TYR A 33 -1.49 11.77 6.17
CA TYR A 33 -2.15 12.96 5.63
C TYR A 33 -1.26 14.19 5.73
N ASP A 34 -1.14 14.90 4.62
CA ASP A 34 -0.39 16.13 4.60
C ASP A 34 -1.38 17.28 4.40
N LYS A 35 -1.60 18.04 5.44
CA LYS A 35 -2.61 19.09 5.40
C LYS A 35 -2.26 20.21 4.44
N ASP A 36 -1.01 20.29 4.02
CA ASP A 36 -0.61 21.33 3.08
C ASP A 36 -0.92 20.94 1.64
N ILE A 37 -1.29 19.70 1.39
CA ILE A 37 -1.66 19.27 0.06
C ILE A 37 -3.17 19.31 -0.02
N LYS A 38 -3.69 20.26 -0.79
CA LYS A 38 -5.13 20.44 -0.87
C LYS A 38 -5.75 19.61 -1.99
N GLU A 39 -4.95 19.16 -2.91
CA GLU A 39 -5.47 18.35 -4.00
C GLU A 39 -5.59 16.91 -3.55
N CYS A 40 -6.27 16.12 -4.36
CA CYS A 40 -6.33 14.69 -4.14
C CYS A 40 -4.93 14.12 -4.09
N HIS A 41 -4.63 13.36 -3.07
CA HIS A 41 -3.33 12.71 -2.98
C HIS A 41 -3.48 11.35 -2.30
N VAL A 42 -2.50 10.51 -2.52
CA VAL A 42 -2.51 9.13 -2.03
C VAL A 42 -1.29 8.93 -1.16
N THR A 43 -1.47 8.30 -0.01
CA THR A 43 -0.35 8.02 0.88
C THR A 43 -0.20 6.54 1.08
N LEU A 44 1.04 6.11 1.29
CA LEU A 44 1.39 4.71 1.51
C LEU A 44 1.94 4.57 2.91
N TRP A 45 1.36 3.67 3.68
CA TRP A 45 1.75 3.48 5.07
C TRP A 45 2.08 2.02 5.29
N ASP A 46 3.29 1.76 5.77
CA ASP A 46 3.74 0.40 6.02
C ASP A 46 3.09 -0.12 7.30
N LEU A 47 2.33 -1.18 7.18
CA LEU A 47 1.63 -1.74 8.33
C LEU A 47 2.41 -2.85 9.00
N GLY A 48 3.57 -3.21 8.45
CA GLY A 48 4.40 -4.22 9.07
C GLY A 48 4.42 -5.52 8.32
N GLU A 49 5.03 -6.50 8.92
CA GLU A 49 5.23 -7.78 8.27
C GLU A 49 4.93 -8.93 9.22
N THR A 50 4.61 -10.07 8.66
CA THR A 50 4.36 -11.27 9.41
C THR A 50 5.03 -12.42 8.71
N ASP A 51 5.80 -13.21 9.44
CA ASP A 51 6.44 -14.38 8.86
C ASP A 51 5.42 -15.48 8.70
N ASP A 52 5.41 -16.08 7.54
CA ASP A 52 4.48 -17.14 7.26
C ASP A 52 5.21 -18.45 7.37
N ASN A 53 5.45 -18.86 8.57
CA ASN A 53 6.18 -20.06 8.81
C ASN A 53 5.47 -20.85 9.85
N PHE A 54 4.94 -21.96 9.46
CA PHE A 54 4.26 -22.79 10.40
C PHE A 54 5.08 -24.01 10.75
N SER A 55 6.24 -24.19 10.17
CA SER A 55 7.03 -25.28 10.59
C SER A 55 8.01 -24.71 11.53
N ASP A 56 8.82 -25.43 12.07
CA ASP A 56 9.61 -25.00 13.06
C ASP A 56 10.79 -24.36 12.69
N ASP A 57 11.23 -24.50 11.53
CA ASP A 57 12.55 -24.08 11.22
C ASP A 57 12.62 -22.70 10.72
N ASP A 58 12.48 -22.49 9.49
CA ASP A 58 12.69 -21.19 8.90
C ASP A 58 11.46 -20.68 8.27
N ALA A 59 11.28 -19.41 8.26
CA ALA A 59 10.19 -18.81 7.56
C ALA A 59 10.33 -19.08 6.09
N GLU A 60 9.26 -19.53 5.44
CA GLU A 60 9.29 -19.76 4.04
C GLU A 60 9.11 -18.48 3.29
N GLY A 61 8.60 -17.49 3.94
CA GLY A 61 8.42 -16.19 3.35
C GLY A 61 7.84 -15.24 4.36
N THR A 62 7.58 -14.05 3.91
CA THR A 62 7.07 -13.00 4.79
C THR A 62 5.95 -12.27 4.07
N THR A 63 4.88 -12.00 4.77
CA THR A 63 3.79 -11.21 4.24
C THR A 63 3.92 -9.80 4.78
N PHE A 64 4.00 -8.85 3.88
CA PHE A 64 4.05 -7.44 4.24
C PHE A 64 2.70 -6.82 3.98
N SER A 65 2.33 -5.84 4.75
CA SER A 65 1.06 -5.16 4.59
C SER A 65 1.26 -3.67 4.43
N VAL A 66 0.44 -3.07 3.60
CA VAL A 66 0.53 -1.63 3.34
C VAL A 66 -0.89 -1.08 3.29
N GLN A 67 -1.05 0.14 3.78
CA GLN A 67 -2.32 0.84 3.66
C GLN A 67 -2.15 1.93 2.61
N VAL A 68 -3.06 1.94 1.66
CA VAL A 68 -3.09 2.96 0.62
C VAL A 68 -4.29 3.83 0.90
N THR A 69 -4.05 5.10 1.19
CA THR A 69 -5.12 6.00 1.61
C THR A 69 -5.24 7.15 0.63
N ILE A 70 -6.46 7.43 0.22
CA ILE A 70 -6.76 8.55 -0.66
C ILE A 70 -7.33 9.68 0.19
N PHE A 71 -6.75 10.86 0.04
CA PHE A 71 -7.30 12.06 0.68
C PHE A 71 -7.75 13.00 -0.42
N SER A 72 -9.00 13.43 -0.38
CA SER A 72 -9.55 14.24 -1.44
C SER A 72 -10.74 15.02 -0.93
N LYS A 73 -11.09 16.09 -1.63
CA LYS A 73 -12.30 16.80 -1.31
C LYS A 73 -13.52 16.04 -1.79
N ASP A 74 -13.33 15.09 -2.68
CA ASP A 74 -14.43 14.32 -3.23
C ASP A 74 -14.32 12.87 -2.81
N ASP A 75 -15.42 12.15 -2.90
CA ASP A 75 -15.43 10.73 -2.58
C ASP A 75 -14.90 10.00 -3.81
N GLU A 76 -13.66 9.58 -3.75
CA GLU A 76 -12.95 9.02 -4.90
C GLU A 76 -13.20 7.54 -5.08
N VAL A 77 -14.43 7.19 -5.35
CA VAL A 77 -14.78 5.78 -5.51
C VAL A 77 -14.09 5.16 -6.71
N GLU A 78 -14.04 5.91 -7.81
CA GLU A 78 -13.41 5.36 -9.01
C GLU A 78 -11.91 5.22 -8.85
N LEU A 79 -11.28 6.18 -8.21
CA LEU A 79 -9.85 6.09 -7.97
C LEU A 79 -9.54 4.93 -7.04
N ALA A 80 -10.38 4.71 -6.04
CA ALA A 80 -10.18 3.58 -5.14
C ALA A 80 -10.28 2.25 -5.91
N GLY A 81 -11.21 2.16 -6.83
CA GLY A 81 -11.32 0.95 -7.65
C GLY A 81 -10.13 0.75 -8.56
N GLU A 82 -9.61 1.83 -9.11
CA GLU A 82 -8.44 1.76 -9.95
C GLU A 82 -7.22 1.33 -9.15
N ILE A 83 -7.04 1.89 -7.96
CA ILE A 83 -5.93 1.52 -7.09
C ILE A 83 -6.02 0.04 -6.75
N LYS A 84 -7.21 -0.44 -6.40
CA LYS A 84 -7.37 -1.84 -6.07
C LYS A 84 -6.95 -2.73 -7.25
N SER A 85 -7.36 -2.35 -8.44
CA SER A 85 -7.02 -3.13 -9.62
C SER A 85 -5.52 -3.11 -9.90
N LEU A 86 -4.89 -1.96 -9.80
CA LEU A 86 -3.47 -1.85 -10.06
C LEU A 86 -2.65 -2.63 -9.05
N MET A 87 -3.04 -2.56 -7.77
CA MET A 87 -2.33 -3.29 -6.75
C MET A 87 -2.46 -4.79 -6.98
N LYS A 88 -3.65 -5.25 -7.32
CA LYS A 88 -3.84 -6.67 -7.58
C LYS A 88 -3.04 -7.13 -8.79
N GLN A 89 -2.91 -6.29 -9.79
CA GLN A 89 -2.11 -6.64 -10.96
C GLN A 89 -0.64 -6.77 -10.62
N HIS A 90 -0.21 -6.14 -9.55
CA HIS A 90 1.18 -6.21 -9.11
C HIS A 90 1.39 -7.22 -7.98
N GLY A 91 0.46 -8.14 -7.83
CA GLY A 91 0.64 -9.24 -6.90
C GLY A 91 0.17 -8.99 -5.49
N PHE A 92 -0.51 -7.88 -5.25
CA PHE A 92 -1.02 -7.61 -3.91
C PHE A 92 -2.39 -8.23 -3.73
N SER A 93 -2.68 -8.66 -2.52
CA SER A 93 -4.00 -9.14 -2.16
C SER A 93 -4.74 -8.03 -1.43
N PHE A 94 -6.01 -7.88 -1.74
CA PHE A 94 -6.82 -6.85 -1.09
C PHE A 94 -7.30 -7.38 0.25
N GLU A 95 -7.03 -6.63 1.31
CA GLU A 95 -7.37 -7.07 2.65
C GLU A 95 -8.53 -6.29 3.26
N GLY A 96 -9.15 -5.45 2.49
CA GLY A 96 -10.32 -4.75 2.96
C GLY A 96 -10.15 -3.25 2.97
N ARG A 97 -11.26 -2.56 3.15
CA ARG A 97 -11.26 -1.12 3.22
C ARG A 97 -11.69 -0.72 4.61
N ASN A 98 -11.06 0.31 5.13
CA ASN A 98 -11.49 0.86 6.37
C ASN A 98 -12.85 1.45 6.12
N GLY A 99 -13.78 1.09 6.89
CA GLY A 99 -15.14 1.34 6.56
C GLY A 99 -15.61 2.74 6.63
N ASP A 100 -14.86 3.61 7.15
CA ASP A 100 -15.34 4.95 7.29
C ASP A 100 -14.76 5.86 6.31
N ASP A 101 -15.56 6.65 5.71
CA ASP A 101 -15.06 7.74 4.93
C ASP A 101 -14.84 8.87 5.91
N SER A 102 -13.88 8.70 6.79
CA SER A 102 -13.61 9.70 7.79
C SER A 102 -13.11 10.96 7.13
N LYS A 103 -13.29 12.05 7.81
CA LYS A 103 -12.81 13.33 7.33
C LYS A 103 -11.77 13.82 8.32
N PRO A 104 -10.49 13.63 7.99
CA PRO A 104 -9.44 14.06 8.91
C PRO A 104 -9.45 15.57 9.07
N GLU A 105 -10.10 16.27 8.14
CA GLU A 105 -10.18 17.70 8.22
C GLU A 105 -11.42 18.10 7.47
N ASP A 106 -11.98 19.26 7.79
CA ASP A 106 -13.19 19.69 7.17
C ASP A 106 -13.08 19.68 5.67
N GLY A 107 -13.99 19.00 5.03
CA GLY A 107 -14.03 18.98 3.58
C GLY A 107 -13.08 17.98 2.92
N ILE A 108 -12.35 17.22 3.68
CA ILE A 108 -11.45 16.22 3.11
C ILE A 108 -11.93 14.83 3.48
N TYR A 109 -12.15 14.00 2.47
CA TYR A 109 -12.53 12.62 2.69
C TYR A 109 -11.28 11.75 2.76
N MET A 110 -11.33 10.72 3.58
CA MET A 110 -10.26 9.75 3.69
C MET A 110 -10.81 8.39 3.34
N LYS A 111 -10.17 7.73 2.39
CA LYS A 111 -10.58 6.41 1.97
C LYS A 111 -9.37 5.50 2.00
N ALA A 112 -9.34 4.56 2.92
CA ALA A 112 -8.19 3.72 3.16
C ALA A 112 -8.45 2.29 2.72
N GLN A 113 -7.48 1.71 2.02
CA GLN A 113 -7.54 0.32 1.59
C GLN A 113 -6.29 -0.37 2.07
N ARG A 114 -6.42 -1.63 2.45
CA ARG A 114 -5.29 -2.39 2.93
C ARG A 114 -4.96 -3.50 1.96
N PHE A 115 -3.67 -3.72 1.76
CA PHE A 115 -3.19 -4.74 0.84
C PHE A 115 -2.05 -5.48 1.49
N SER A 116 -1.84 -6.71 1.06
CA SER A 116 -0.70 -7.48 1.54
C SER A 116 -0.03 -8.15 0.35
N LYS A 117 1.23 -8.51 0.53
CA LYS A 117 1.96 -9.20 -0.51
C LYS A 117 2.94 -10.16 0.17
N TYR A 118 2.98 -11.37 -0.35
CA TYR A 118 3.83 -12.40 0.18
C TYR A 118 5.13 -12.42 -0.63
N TYR A 119 6.25 -12.46 0.07
CA TYR A 119 7.54 -12.54 -0.56
C TYR A 119 8.21 -13.82 -0.06
N GLU A 120 8.61 -14.68 -0.98
CA GLU A 120 9.26 -15.90 -0.59
C GLU A 120 10.65 -15.61 -0.09
N SER A 121 11.10 -16.44 0.83
CA SER A 121 12.43 -16.29 1.36
C SER A 121 13.42 -16.72 0.31
N GLU A 122 14.44 -15.92 0.11
CA GLU A 122 15.48 -16.29 -0.81
C GLU A 122 16.49 -17.16 -0.18
N GLU A 123 16.39 -17.38 1.09
CA GLU A 123 17.30 -18.18 1.77
C GLU A 123 16.98 -19.61 1.73
N LYS A 124 16.01 -20.05 1.05
CA LYS A 124 15.73 -21.35 0.96
C LYS A 124 16.75 -22.04 0.27
N SER A 125 17.35 -22.90 0.72
CA SER A 125 18.37 -23.52 -0.04
C SER A 125 18.31 -24.97 -0.01
#